data_bf21a1517c93a131ca7ffae14cec7337
#
_entry.id   bf21a1517c93a131ca7ffae14cec7337
#
_cell.length_a   1.000
_cell.length_b   1.000
_cell.length_c   1.000
_cell.angle_alpha   90.00
_cell.angle_beta   90.00
_cell.angle_gamma   90.00
#
_symmetry.space_group_name_H-M   'P 1'
#
loop_
_entity.id
_entity.type
_entity.pdbx_description
1 polymer ?
#
loop_
_entity_poly.entity_id
_entity_poly.type
_entity_poly.pdbx_seq_one_letter_code
_entity_poly.pdbx_strand_id
1 'polypeptide(L)'
;GKDYYIYICDNGIDSASEVYLISENSTFPDGETWDDTNTRKIGGFHYGRVRNTDEHGRAINTSGSVRGSGWESNTRVDILPNSVWTTKHRPKCDPSGMVYLGNALWGDIYLSSDDGANGLQSVYNSTPITGTEGLNWYIAGERARRVGKRLPDYMEFTVAADGSPQGLDNSNANGWTAKTNKARTAVGKIANAVSALNICDLVGNVWKWLNELMHDPTAASGAWYDIFGGGYGQAWMYSSTGLHALIGGGHWNSGVYCGSRAVSCGSYPWNGHTNIGVWCVCDSL
;
A
#
# COMPACT_ATOMS: atom_id res chain seq x y z
N GLY A 1 1.67 10.17 8.73
CA GLY A 1 0.41 9.44 8.60
C GLY A 1 -0.13 9.04 9.95
N LYS A 2 -1.38 9.34 10.19
CA LYS A 2 -2.09 9.04 11.44
C LYS A 2 -3.52 8.62 11.16
N ASP A 3 -4.02 7.63 11.89
CA ASP A 3 -5.43 7.26 11.89
C ASP A 3 -6.19 8.07 12.93
N TYR A 4 -7.39 8.48 12.57
CA TYR A 4 -8.33 9.16 13.43
C TYR A 4 -9.65 8.38 13.47
N TYR A 5 -10.21 8.27 14.66
CA TYR A 5 -11.46 7.54 14.92
C TYR A 5 -12.55 8.51 15.34
N ILE A 6 -13.75 8.27 14.85
CA ILE A 6 -14.93 9.08 15.14
C ILE A 6 -15.81 8.32 16.12
N TYR A 7 -16.15 8.95 17.21
CA TYR A 7 -16.95 8.39 18.29
C TYR A 7 -18.23 9.18 18.47
N ILE A 8 -19.30 8.47 18.80
CA ILE A 8 -20.47 9.03 19.45
C ILE A 8 -20.35 8.75 20.95
N CYS A 9 -20.57 9.76 21.78
CA CYS A 9 -20.35 9.71 23.22
C CYS A 9 -21.62 10.14 23.95
N ASP A 10 -21.97 9.39 24.99
CA ASP A 10 -23.08 9.70 25.88
C ASP A 10 -22.54 10.52 27.07
N ASN A 11 -22.95 11.77 27.19
CA ASN A 11 -22.52 12.65 28.29
C ASN A 11 -23.28 12.41 29.62
N GLY A 12 -24.28 11.48 29.62
CA GLY A 12 -25.03 11.11 30.84
C GLY A 12 -25.97 12.16 31.39
N ILE A 13 -26.18 13.29 30.67
CA ILE A 13 -26.96 14.42 31.18
C ILE A 13 -28.39 14.35 30.68
N ASP A 14 -28.63 14.03 29.42
CA ASP A 14 -29.95 13.77 28.84
C ASP A 14 -29.81 12.97 27.51
N SER A 15 -30.91 12.37 27.07
CA SER A 15 -30.95 11.57 25.82
C SER A 15 -30.86 12.40 24.53
N ALA A 16 -30.70 13.72 24.63
CA ALA A 16 -30.62 14.65 23.50
C ALA A 16 -29.19 15.23 23.29
N SER A 17 -28.23 14.89 24.14
CA SER A 17 -26.88 15.49 24.17
C SER A 17 -25.77 14.54 23.74
N GLU A 18 -25.94 13.83 22.62
CA GLU A 18 -24.88 13.08 22.03
C GLU A 18 -23.72 14.00 21.58
N VAL A 19 -22.50 13.66 21.94
CA VAL A 19 -21.29 14.40 21.53
C VAL A 19 -20.51 13.56 20.52
N TYR A 20 -20.10 14.19 19.43
CA TYR A 20 -19.22 13.55 18.45
C TYR A 20 -17.79 13.99 18.68
N LEU A 21 -16.89 13.05 18.86
CA LEU A 21 -15.46 13.30 19.09
C LEU A 21 -14.60 12.61 18.06
N ILE A 22 -13.46 13.21 17.77
CA ILE A 22 -12.42 12.67 16.92
C ILE A 22 -11.16 12.48 17.78
N SER A 23 -10.56 11.28 17.75
CA SER A 23 -9.36 10.96 18.52
C SER A 23 -8.41 10.07 17.73
N GLU A 24 -7.12 10.13 18.04
CA GLU A 24 -6.11 9.16 17.58
C GLU A 24 -6.18 7.83 18.36
N ASN A 25 -6.87 7.81 19.51
CA ASN A 25 -7.04 6.60 20.30
C ASN A 25 -8.10 5.69 19.65
N SER A 26 -7.72 4.43 19.40
CA SER A 26 -8.56 3.45 18.69
C SER A 26 -9.58 2.73 19.59
N THR A 27 -9.52 2.89 20.90
CA THR A 27 -10.41 2.22 21.86
C THR A 27 -11.57 3.13 22.27
N PHE A 28 -11.28 4.32 22.79
CA PHE A 28 -12.22 5.37 23.15
C PHE A 28 -11.54 6.73 22.99
N PRO A 29 -12.27 7.86 22.93
CA PRO A 29 -11.66 9.19 22.79
C PRO A 29 -10.78 9.54 23.99
N ASP A 30 -9.74 10.34 23.74
CA ASP A 30 -8.93 10.88 24.81
C ASP A 30 -9.75 11.82 25.71
N GLY A 31 -9.53 11.76 27.02
CA GLY A 31 -10.23 12.55 28.04
C GLY A 31 -10.59 11.70 29.27
N GLU A 32 -10.69 12.33 30.43
CA GLU A 32 -10.86 11.62 31.70
C GLU A 32 -12.28 11.01 31.91
N THR A 33 -13.24 11.34 31.06
CA THR A 33 -14.65 10.95 31.22
C THR A 33 -15.11 9.89 30.21
N TRP A 34 -14.29 9.52 29.23
CA TRP A 34 -14.68 8.63 28.16
C TRP A 34 -14.06 7.24 28.31
N ASP A 35 -14.89 6.22 28.16
CA ASP A 35 -14.48 4.81 28.21
C ASP A 35 -15.36 3.96 27.26
N ASP A 36 -15.23 2.65 27.30
CA ASP A 36 -15.97 1.70 26.47
C ASP A 36 -17.44 1.55 26.86
N THR A 37 -17.88 2.08 28.00
CA THR A 37 -19.26 2.01 28.46
C THR A 37 -20.12 3.18 27.97
N ASN A 38 -19.51 4.37 27.75
CA ASN A 38 -20.21 5.58 27.36
C ASN A 38 -19.81 6.10 25.97
N THR A 39 -19.02 5.34 25.21
CA THR A 39 -18.62 5.71 23.84
C THR A 39 -18.82 4.59 22.84
N ARG A 40 -19.06 4.96 21.58
CA ARG A 40 -19.16 4.02 20.46
C ARG A 40 -18.40 4.55 19.25
N LYS A 41 -17.41 3.79 18.79
CA LYS A 41 -16.71 4.08 17.54
C LYS A 41 -17.61 3.84 16.34
N ILE A 42 -17.82 4.86 15.50
CA ILE A 42 -18.77 4.85 14.37
C ILE A 42 -18.09 5.00 13.01
N GLY A 43 -16.82 5.42 12.98
CA GLY A 43 -16.08 5.62 11.75
C GLY A 43 -14.65 6.08 12.01
N GLY A 44 -13.98 6.47 10.95
CA GLY A 44 -12.63 7.03 11.02
C GLY A 44 -12.09 7.39 9.64
N PHE A 45 -10.87 7.91 9.62
CA PHE A 45 -10.13 8.28 8.41
C PHE A 45 -8.63 8.32 8.69
N HIS A 46 -7.85 8.34 7.62
CA HIS A 46 -6.41 8.52 7.70
C HIS A 46 -6.00 9.93 7.26
N TYR A 47 -5.10 10.56 8.01
CA TYR A 47 -4.46 11.83 7.65
C TYR A 47 -3.01 11.56 7.22
N GLY A 48 -2.69 11.87 5.98
CA GLY A 48 -1.38 11.53 5.43
C GLY A 48 -1.11 12.18 4.08
N ARG A 49 -0.32 11.51 3.26
CA ARG A 49 0.09 12.02 1.94
C ARG A 49 -0.96 11.71 0.88
N VAL A 50 -1.45 12.75 0.22
CA VAL A 50 -2.46 12.69 -0.84
C VAL A 50 -1.82 13.06 -2.17
N ARG A 51 -2.07 12.23 -3.21
CA ARG A 51 -1.76 12.57 -4.61
C ARG A 51 -2.85 13.49 -5.16
N ASN A 52 -2.45 14.62 -5.79
CA ASN A 52 -3.42 15.46 -6.49
C ASN A 52 -3.84 14.78 -7.80
N THR A 53 -5.17 14.67 -7.99
CA THR A 53 -5.78 14.03 -9.14
C THR A 53 -6.85 14.94 -9.75
N ASP A 54 -7.21 14.68 -11.01
CA ASP A 54 -8.39 15.26 -11.63
C ASP A 54 -9.67 14.53 -11.19
N GLU A 55 -10.80 14.94 -11.74
CA GLU A 55 -12.14 14.34 -11.50
C GLU A 55 -12.25 12.86 -11.91
N HIS A 56 -11.33 12.37 -12.74
CA HIS A 56 -11.26 10.98 -13.17
C HIS A 56 -10.23 10.15 -12.36
N GLY A 57 -9.66 10.72 -11.29
CA GLY A 57 -8.66 10.05 -10.46
C GLY A 57 -7.26 9.95 -11.09
N ARG A 58 -6.97 10.69 -12.17
CA ARG A 58 -5.67 10.66 -12.83
C ARG A 58 -4.72 11.69 -12.23
N ALA A 59 -3.47 11.29 -11.90
CA ALA A 59 -2.48 12.17 -11.32
C ALA A 59 -2.20 13.40 -12.22
N ILE A 60 -2.21 14.60 -11.64
CA ILE A 60 -2.05 15.87 -12.33
C ILE A 60 -0.88 16.69 -11.78
N ASN A 61 -0.39 17.61 -12.60
CA ASN A 61 0.54 18.65 -12.14
C ASN A 61 -0.21 19.84 -11.49
N THR A 62 0.52 20.85 -11.05
CA THR A 62 -0.05 22.06 -10.43
C THR A 62 -0.96 22.88 -11.34
N SER A 63 -0.86 22.70 -12.66
CA SER A 63 -1.73 23.35 -13.66
C SER A 63 -2.95 22.49 -14.03
N GLY A 64 -3.17 21.35 -13.38
CA GLY A 64 -4.26 20.43 -13.68
C GLY A 64 -4.05 19.52 -14.90
N SER A 65 -2.86 19.54 -15.52
CA SER A 65 -2.57 18.68 -16.68
C SER A 65 -2.21 17.26 -16.22
N VAL A 66 -2.87 16.26 -16.79
CA VAL A 66 -2.61 14.84 -16.50
C VAL A 66 -1.17 14.49 -16.86
N ARG A 67 -0.42 14.04 -15.90
CA ARG A 67 1.01 13.70 -16.03
C ARG A 67 1.86 14.77 -16.73
N GLY A 68 1.44 16.04 -16.67
CA GLY A 68 2.25 17.16 -17.16
C GLY A 68 3.50 17.37 -16.31
N SER A 69 4.46 18.19 -16.78
CA SER A 69 5.73 18.42 -16.08
C SER A 69 5.53 18.71 -14.59
N GLY A 70 6.27 18.02 -13.72
CA GLY A 70 6.24 18.17 -12.26
C GLY A 70 5.08 17.45 -11.54
N TRP A 71 4.30 16.65 -12.26
CA TRP A 71 3.20 15.88 -11.66
C TRP A 71 3.69 14.91 -10.57
N GLU A 72 4.90 14.40 -10.71
CA GLU A 72 5.49 13.40 -9.81
C GLU A 72 5.59 13.89 -8.36
N SER A 73 5.80 15.19 -8.18
CA SER A 73 5.91 15.83 -6.87
C SER A 73 4.63 16.55 -6.42
N ASN A 74 3.55 16.49 -7.21
CA ASN A 74 2.29 17.15 -6.89
C ASN A 74 1.48 16.36 -5.85
N THR A 75 1.92 16.44 -4.61
CA THR A 75 1.27 15.82 -3.44
C THR A 75 1.08 16.85 -2.33
N ARG A 76 0.13 16.60 -1.44
CA ARG A 76 -0.10 17.40 -0.24
C ARG A 76 -0.28 16.50 0.98
N VAL A 77 -0.31 17.07 2.17
CA VAL A 77 -0.71 16.37 3.40
C VAL A 77 -2.12 16.80 3.75
N ASP A 78 -3.03 15.84 3.86
CA ASP A 78 -4.46 16.07 4.04
C ASP A 78 -5.15 14.79 4.54
N ILE A 79 -6.46 14.85 4.82
CA ILE A 79 -7.29 13.65 4.98
C ILE A 79 -7.31 12.92 3.63
N LEU A 80 -7.00 11.62 3.65
CA LEU A 80 -7.13 10.78 2.46
C LEU A 80 -8.61 10.55 2.15
N PRO A 81 -9.14 11.05 1.02
CA PRO A 81 -10.58 10.98 0.75
C PRO A 81 -11.14 9.55 0.74
N ASN A 82 -10.34 8.61 0.22
CA ASN A 82 -10.71 7.20 0.11
C ASN A 82 -10.35 6.36 1.35
N SER A 83 -9.89 6.99 2.45
CA SER A 83 -9.67 6.32 3.74
C SER A 83 -10.84 6.45 4.71
N VAL A 84 -11.85 7.24 4.37
CA VAL A 84 -13.02 7.44 5.24
C VAL A 84 -13.83 6.16 5.30
N TRP A 85 -14.02 5.65 6.49
CA TRP A 85 -14.81 4.45 6.74
C TRP A 85 -15.91 4.70 7.79
N THR A 86 -16.94 3.87 7.75
CA THR A 86 -18.06 3.86 8.71
C THR A 86 -18.36 2.42 9.11
N THR A 87 -19.31 2.23 10.02
CA THR A 87 -19.77 0.88 10.41
C THR A 87 -20.33 0.05 9.26
N LYS A 88 -20.76 0.68 8.15
CA LYS A 88 -21.32 0.01 6.96
C LYS A 88 -20.42 0.06 5.73
N HIS A 89 -19.44 0.96 5.70
CA HIS A 89 -18.49 1.12 4.62
C HIS A 89 -17.07 0.97 5.18
N ARG A 90 -16.58 -0.24 5.23
CA ARG A 90 -15.26 -0.57 5.77
C ARG A 90 -14.77 -1.92 5.24
N PRO A 91 -13.48 -2.24 5.38
CA PRO A 91 -12.99 -3.60 5.14
C PRO A 91 -13.53 -4.57 6.21
N LYS A 92 -13.45 -5.86 5.92
CA LYS A 92 -13.74 -6.93 6.90
C LYS A 92 -12.72 -6.97 8.04
N CYS A 93 -11.48 -6.57 7.78
CA CYS A 93 -10.42 -6.43 8.78
C CYS A 93 -10.48 -5.07 9.50
N ASP A 94 -9.47 -4.75 10.30
CA ASP A 94 -9.29 -3.41 10.90
C ASP A 94 -9.08 -2.39 9.77
N PRO A 95 -9.87 -1.30 9.71
CA PRO A 95 -9.75 -0.26 8.69
C PRO A 95 -8.54 0.67 8.86
N SER A 96 -7.83 0.61 9.99
CA SER A 96 -6.68 1.47 10.26
C SER A 96 -5.59 1.28 9.21
N GLY A 97 -5.08 2.40 8.69
CA GLY A 97 -4.05 2.38 7.65
C GLY A 97 -4.51 1.82 6.30
N MET A 98 -5.81 1.87 5.99
CA MET A 98 -6.37 1.37 4.72
C MET A 98 -7.10 2.44 3.92
N VAL A 99 -7.16 2.24 2.60
CA VAL A 99 -7.91 3.04 1.64
C VAL A 99 -8.81 2.16 0.77
N TYR A 100 -9.97 2.70 0.41
CA TYR A 100 -10.90 2.06 -0.52
C TYR A 100 -10.40 2.19 -1.96
N LEU A 101 -10.30 1.08 -2.67
CA LEU A 101 -9.79 1.01 -4.04
C LEU A 101 -10.90 0.97 -5.10
N GLY A 102 -12.16 0.90 -4.66
CA GLY A 102 -13.30 0.60 -5.53
C GLY A 102 -13.64 -0.90 -5.53
N ASN A 103 -14.75 -1.26 -6.19
CA ASN A 103 -15.19 -2.65 -6.37
C ASN A 103 -15.17 -3.52 -5.11
N ALA A 104 -15.60 -2.95 -3.97
CA ALA A 104 -15.63 -3.61 -2.68
C ALA A 104 -14.25 -4.08 -2.17
N LEU A 105 -13.17 -3.41 -2.56
CA LEU A 105 -11.80 -3.73 -2.18
C LEU A 105 -11.16 -2.58 -1.41
N TRP A 106 -10.41 -2.92 -0.36
CA TRP A 106 -9.55 -2.02 0.41
C TRP A 106 -8.10 -2.45 0.31
N GLY A 107 -7.17 -1.50 0.33
CA GLY A 107 -5.73 -1.77 0.33
C GLY A 107 -5.02 -1.02 1.45
N ASP A 108 -3.92 -1.56 1.92
CA ASP A 108 -3.04 -0.89 2.88
C ASP A 108 -2.48 0.42 2.29
N ILE A 109 -2.42 1.48 3.08
CA ILE A 109 -1.79 2.75 2.68
C ILE A 109 -0.26 2.60 2.58
N TYR A 110 0.30 1.79 3.45
CA TYR A 110 1.74 1.57 3.59
C TYR A 110 2.10 0.10 3.34
N LEU A 111 3.32 -0.15 2.87
CA LEU A 111 3.83 -1.52 2.81
C LEU A 111 3.81 -2.13 4.20
N SER A 112 3.47 -3.40 4.28
CA SER A 112 3.26 -4.06 5.56
C SER A 112 4.57 -4.19 6.37
N SER A 113 4.45 -3.95 7.66
CA SER A 113 5.48 -4.21 8.68
C SER A 113 5.00 -5.28 9.64
N ASP A 114 5.91 -5.81 10.47
CA ASP A 114 5.57 -6.74 11.56
C ASP A 114 4.73 -6.02 12.62
N ASP A 115 3.66 -6.63 13.08
CA ASP A 115 2.79 -6.11 14.15
C ASP A 115 3.25 -6.53 15.58
N GLY A 116 4.34 -7.32 15.66
CA GLY A 116 4.85 -7.89 16.91
C GLY A 116 4.10 -9.15 17.38
N ALA A 117 3.03 -9.56 16.71
CA ALA A 117 2.19 -10.72 17.05
C ALA A 117 2.12 -11.76 15.91
N ASN A 118 3.11 -11.76 15.02
CA ASN A 118 3.16 -12.59 13.81
C ASN A 118 2.06 -12.28 12.79
N GLY A 119 1.46 -11.09 12.82
CA GLY A 119 0.58 -10.52 11.80
C GLY A 119 1.30 -9.45 11.00
N LEU A 120 0.50 -8.64 10.29
CA LEU A 120 0.95 -7.53 9.44
C LEU A 120 0.17 -6.26 9.76
N GLN A 121 0.85 -5.13 9.77
CA GLN A 121 0.23 -3.81 9.96
C GLN A 121 0.66 -2.82 8.86
N SER A 122 -0.22 -1.84 8.58
CA SER A 122 0.01 -0.74 7.65
C SER A 122 0.23 0.55 8.43
N VAL A 123 1.47 0.91 8.71
CA VAL A 123 1.82 2.03 9.60
C VAL A 123 2.88 2.92 8.95
N TYR A 124 2.65 4.24 9.01
CA TYR A 124 3.61 5.24 8.55
C TYR A 124 4.95 5.13 9.28
N ASN A 125 6.03 5.31 8.54
CA ASN A 125 7.39 5.31 9.07
C ASN A 125 7.85 3.97 9.66
N SER A 126 7.13 2.89 9.44
CA SER A 126 7.56 1.53 9.79
C SER A 126 8.58 1.00 8.78
N THR A 127 9.35 0.00 9.17
CA THR A 127 10.24 -0.73 8.26
C THR A 127 9.47 -1.84 7.57
N PRO A 128 9.41 -1.90 6.23
CA PRO A 128 8.74 -3.00 5.53
C PRO A 128 9.34 -4.35 5.92
N ILE A 129 8.49 -5.33 6.24
CA ILE A 129 8.94 -6.70 6.50
C ILE A 129 9.44 -7.35 5.20
N THR A 130 10.52 -8.11 5.28
CA THR A 130 11.14 -8.79 4.12
C THR A 130 11.67 -10.17 4.52
N GLY A 131 12.35 -10.84 3.61
CA GLY A 131 13.07 -12.08 3.91
C GLY A 131 14.15 -11.94 4.99
N THR A 132 14.56 -10.72 5.35
CA THR A 132 15.44 -10.48 6.50
C THR A 132 14.77 -10.94 7.81
N GLU A 133 13.46 -10.78 7.91
CA GLU A 133 12.63 -11.23 9.03
C GLU A 133 11.96 -12.60 8.76
N GLY A 134 12.51 -13.36 7.82
CA GLY A 134 12.03 -14.70 7.49
C GLY A 134 10.80 -14.72 6.57
N LEU A 135 10.43 -13.60 5.94
CA LEU A 135 9.29 -13.53 5.03
C LEU A 135 9.59 -14.26 3.72
N ASN A 136 8.68 -15.15 3.33
CA ASN A 136 8.55 -15.72 1.99
C ASN A 136 7.08 -15.66 1.58
N TRP A 137 6.73 -16.13 0.37
CA TRP A 137 5.36 -16.04 -0.13
C TRP A 137 4.33 -16.74 0.77
N TYR A 138 4.64 -17.94 1.29
CA TYR A 138 3.73 -18.69 2.17
C TYR A 138 3.52 -17.98 3.50
N ILE A 139 4.61 -17.51 4.11
CA ILE A 139 4.56 -16.77 5.39
C ILE A 139 3.86 -15.42 5.20
N ALA A 140 4.06 -14.73 4.06
CA ALA A 140 3.35 -13.50 3.74
C ALA A 140 1.83 -13.73 3.70
N GLY A 141 1.38 -14.78 3.00
CA GLY A 141 -0.04 -15.16 2.94
C GLY A 141 -0.60 -15.61 4.29
N GLU A 142 0.18 -16.32 5.11
CA GLU A 142 -0.23 -16.73 6.46
C GLU A 142 -0.41 -15.50 7.38
N ARG A 143 0.59 -14.63 7.45
CA ARG A 143 0.55 -13.41 8.27
C ARG A 143 -0.56 -12.45 7.86
N ALA A 144 -0.80 -12.29 6.55
CA ALA A 144 -1.92 -11.49 6.05
C ALA A 144 -3.27 -12.04 6.53
N ARG A 145 -3.49 -13.36 6.41
CA ARG A 145 -4.74 -13.99 6.89
C ARG A 145 -4.96 -13.87 8.39
N ARG A 146 -3.91 -13.84 9.21
CA ARG A 146 -4.01 -13.64 10.67
C ARG A 146 -4.67 -12.32 11.04
N VAL A 147 -4.51 -11.30 10.20
CA VAL A 147 -5.11 -9.96 10.41
C VAL A 147 -6.31 -9.72 9.48
N GLY A 148 -6.89 -10.77 8.90
CA GLY A 148 -8.07 -10.67 8.03
C GLY A 148 -7.81 -10.09 6.65
N LYS A 149 -6.55 -10.06 6.20
CA LYS A 149 -6.11 -9.55 4.90
C LYS A 149 -5.62 -10.68 3.98
N ARG A 150 -5.30 -10.35 2.75
CA ARG A 150 -4.70 -11.27 1.77
C ARG A 150 -3.68 -10.56 0.89
N LEU A 151 -2.87 -11.34 0.17
CA LEU A 151 -2.05 -10.82 -0.91
C LEU A 151 -2.94 -10.31 -2.04
N PRO A 152 -2.58 -9.21 -2.73
CA PRO A 152 -3.28 -8.76 -3.92
C PRO A 152 -3.00 -9.68 -5.09
N ASP A 153 -3.93 -9.76 -6.03
CA ASP A 153 -3.59 -10.24 -7.37
C ASP A 153 -2.86 -9.15 -8.20
N TYR A 154 -2.33 -9.54 -9.36
CA TYR A 154 -1.57 -8.63 -10.20
C TYR A 154 -2.43 -7.45 -10.70
N MET A 155 -3.70 -7.67 -11.02
CA MET A 155 -4.59 -6.59 -11.49
C MET A 155 -4.95 -5.63 -10.36
N GLU A 156 -5.25 -6.12 -9.17
CA GLU A 156 -5.46 -5.29 -7.97
C GLU A 156 -4.23 -4.44 -7.66
N PHE A 157 -3.03 -5.05 -7.75
CA PHE A 157 -1.77 -4.34 -7.57
C PHE A 157 -1.57 -3.24 -8.61
N THR A 158 -1.79 -3.51 -9.90
CA THR A 158 -1.56 -2.53 -10.96
C THR A 158 -2.51 -1.33 -10.85
N VAL A 159 -3.77 -1.56 -10.49
CA VAL A 159 -4.76 -0.50 -10.24
C VAL A 159 -4.35 0.33 -9.02
N ALA A 160 -3.96 -0.32 -7.92
CA ALA A 160 -3.53 0.36 -6.71
C ALA A 160 -2.27 1.20 -6.91
N ALA A 161 -1.33 0.74 -7.74
CA ALA A 161 -0.06 1.39 -8.02
C ALA A 161 -0.15 2.48 -9.10
N ASP A 162 -1.27 2.59 -9.82
CA ASP A 162 -1.41 3.59 -10.88
C ASP A 162 -1.26 5.02 -10.34
N GLY A 163 -0.67 5.91 -11.16
CA GLY A 163 -0.36 7.28 -10.74
C GLY A 163 0.81 7.41 -9.75
N SER A 164 1.49 6.32 -9.38
CA SER A 164 2.81 6.41 -8.74
C SER A 164 3.87 6.86 -9.74
N PRO A 165 4.86 7.69 -9.35
CA PRO A 165 6.03 7.93 -10.17
C PRO A 165 6.75 6.62 -10.51
N GLN A 166 7.08 6.46 -11.79
CA GLN A 166 7.74 5.28 -12.33
C GLN A 166 9.27 5.41 -12.22
N GLY A 167 10.01 4.33 -12.42
CA GLY A 167 11.48 4.36 -12.45
C GLY A 167 12.06 5.23 -13.57
N LEU A 168 11.30 5.49 -14.63
CA LEU A 168 11.65 6.42 -15.71
C LEU A 168 11.37 7.88 -15.37
N ASP A 169 10.53 8.18 -14.37
CA ASP A 169 10.24 9.53 -13.94
C ASP A 169 11.39 10.09 -13.10
N ASN A 170 11.83 11.29 -13.41
CA ASN A 170 13.05 11.88 -12.83
C ASN A 170 13.06 11.89 -11.29
N SER A 171 11.96 12.26 -10.65
CA SER A 171 11.89 12.31 -9.18
C SER A 171 11.99 10.94 -8.54
N ASN A 172 11.50 9.90 -9.19
CA ASN A 172 11.52 8.55 -8.64
C ASN A 172 12.84 7.83 -8.97
N ALA A 173 13.36 8.00 -10.18
CA ALA A 173 14.64 7.43 -10.58
C ALA A 173 15.82 7.93 -9.70
N ASN A 174 15.76 9.16 -9.22
CA ASN A 174 16.82 9.75 -8.41
C ASN A 174 16.67 9.53 -6.90
N GLY A 175 15.44 9.28 -6.40
CA GLY A 175 15.19 9.17 -4.96
C GLY A 175 14.90 7.76 -4.47
N TRP A 176 14.21 6.96 -5.24
CA TRP A 176 13.49 5.82 -4.69
C TRP A 176 13.81 4.48 -5.34
N THR A 177 13.81 4.46 -6.66
CA THR A 177 14.10 3.27 -7.46
C THR A 177 15.54 3.25 -7.91
N ALA A 178 16.26 4.37 -7.75
CA ALA A 178 17.62 4.51 -8.20
C ALA A 178 18.63 3.98 -7.18
N LYS A 179 19.81 3.74 -7.65
CA LYS A 179 20.98 3.15 -6.99
C LYS A 179 21.51 3.90 -5.76
N THR A 180 20.98 5.07 -5.44
CA THR A 180 21.37 5.87 -4.26
C THR A 180 20.84 5.29 -2.96
N ASN A 181 19.65 4.67 -2.97
CA ASN A 181 19.10 3.95 -1.84
C ASN A 181 19.50 2.47 -1.96
N LYS A 182 20.49 2.08 -1.22
CA LYS A 182 21.07 0.70 -1.29
C LYS A 182 20.35 -0.28 -0.34
N ALA A 183 19.23 0.09 0.24
CA ALA A 183 18.46 -0.73 1.16
C ALA A 183 17.00 -0.28 1.18
N ARG A 184 16.12 -1.12 1.74
CA ARG A 184 14.75 -0.71 2.07
C ARG A 184 14.75 0.50 2.99
N THR A 185 13.76 1.36 2.85
CA THR A 185 13.56 2.53 3.71
C THR A 185 12.20 2.45 4.42
N ALA A 186 12.06 3.25 5.48
CA ALA A 186 10.79 3.36 6.19
C ALA A 186 9.69 3.87 5.25
N VAL A 187 8.50 3.28 5.34
CA VAL A 187 7.38 3.49 4.43
C VAL A 187 6.80 4.90 4.56
N GLY A 188 6.41 5.49 3.43
CA GLY A 188 5.79 6.82 3.37
C GLY A 188 6.79 7.98 3.54
N LYS A 189 8.09 7.71 3.65
CA LYS A 189 9.13 8.76 3.80
C LYS A 189 9.37 9.54 2.52
N ILE A 190 9.17 8.94 1.37
CA ILE A 190 9.37 9.60 0.08
C ILE A 190 8.07 10.30 -0.33
N ALA A 191 8.07 11.61 -0.29
CA ALA A 191 6.86 12.42 -0.45
C ALA A 191 6.15 12.24 -1.80
N ASN A 192 6.87 11.89 -2.86
CA ASN A 192 6.32 11.67 -4.20
C ASN A 192 6.02 10.19 -4.52
N ALA A 193 6.44 9.24 -3.69
CA ALA A 193 6.19 7.81 -3.90
C ALA A 193 4.76 7.41 -3.49
N VAL A 194 3.76 8.07 -4.08
CA VAL A 194 2.33 7.93 -3.73
C VAL A 194 1.53 7.71 -5.00
N SER A 195 0.65 6.70 -5.01
CA SER A 195 -0.24 6.41 -6.13
C SER A 195 -1.43 7.39 -6.19
N ALA A 196 -2.19 7.34 -7.30
CA ALA A 196 -3.44 8.10 -7.43
C ALA A 196 -4.49 7.72 -6.37
N LEU A 197 -4.42 6.50 -5.84
CA LEU A 197 -5.26 6.01 -4.74
C LEU A 197 -4.65 6.24 -3.34
N ASN A 198 -3.64 7.11 -3.24
CA ASN A 198 -3.00 7.54 -1.99
C ASN A 198 -2.23 6.44 -1.24
N ILE A 199 -1.73 5.44 -1.97
CA ILE A 199 -0.93 4.35 -1.40
C ILE A 199 0.55 4.68 -1.59
N CYS A 200 1.33 4.50 -0.52
CA CYS A 200 2.75 4.80 -0.51
C CYS A 200 3.58 3.59 -0.94
N ASP A 201 4.64 3.84 -1.71
CA ASP A 201 5.74 2.91 -1.97
C ASP A 201 5.40 1.66 -2.79
N LEU A 202 4.28 1.65 -3.52
CA LEU A 202 3.96 0.52 -4.41
C LEU A 202 4.93 0.40 -5.60
N VAL A 203 5.57 1.50 -6.00
CA VAL A 203 6.65 1.48 -7.00
C VAL A 203 7.97 1.77 -6.30
N GLY A 204 8.91 0.82 -6.33
CA GLY A 204 10.19 0.92 -5.62
C GLY A 204 10.13 0.39 -4.18
N ASN A 205 11.03 0.81 -3.33
CA ASN A 205 11.30 0.35 -1.97
C ASN A 205 11.65 -1.14 -1.91
N VAL A 206 10.68 -2.02 -1.84
CA VAL A 206 10.84 -3.47 -1.95
C VAL A 206 9.88 -4.03 -3.00
N TRP A 207 10.18 -5.16 -3.61
CA TRP A 207 9.20 -5.94 -4.36
C TRP A 207 8.05 -6.36 -3.44
N LYS A 208 6.86 -6.59 -3.98
CA LYS A 208 5.68 -7.03 -3.22
C LYS A 208 5.25 -8.38 -3.73
N TRP A 209 5.15 -9.37 -2.82
CA TRP A 209 4.55 -10.65 -3.15
C TRP A 209 3.11 -10.47 -3.63
N LEU A 210 2.78 -11.09 -4.77
CA LEU A 210 1.41 -11.16 -5.31
C LEU A 210 0.84 -12.56 -5.07
N ASN A 211 -0.45 -12.71 -5.26
CA ASN A 211 -1.13 -13.97 -4.93
C ASN A 211 -0.91 -15.08 -5.96
N GLU A 212 -0.46 -14.73 -7.17
CA GLU A 212 -0.33 -15.69 -8.26
C GLU A 212 0.93 -16.54 -8.14
N LEU A 213 0.73 -17.82 -8.42
CA LEU A 213 1.77 -18.79 -8.70
C LEU A 213 1.75 -19.15 -10.18
N MET A 214 2.93 -19.30 -10.75
CA MET A 214 3.09 -19.74 -12.12
C MET A 214 4.11 -20.89 -12.22
N HIS A 215 3.98 -21.69 -13.25
CA HIS A 215 4.96 -22.71 -13.60
C HIS A 215 5.45 -22.46 -15.01
N ASP A 216 6.77 -22.34 -15.18
CA ASP A 216 7.37 -22.27 -16.50
C ASP A 216 8.00 -23.64 -16.81
N PRO A 217 7.50 -24.37 -17.82
CA PRO A 217 8.03 -25.67 -18.22
C PRO A 217 9.27 -25.56 -19.13
N THR A 218 9.56 -24.37 -19.68
CA THR A 218 10.60 -24.17 -20.70
C THR A 218 11.65 -23.17 -20.23
N ALA A 219 12.90 -23.64 -20.13
CA ALA A 219 14.03 -22.79 -19.79
C ALA A 219 14.44 -21.92 -21.00
N ALA A 220 14.04 -20.65 -21.02
CA ALA A 220 14.65 -19.61 -21.87
C ALA A 220 15.53 -18.69 -21.00
N SER A 221 16.44 -17.90 -21.52
CA SER A 221 17.28 -16.99 -20.73
C SER A 221 16.42 -15.82 -20.20
N GLY A 222 16.52 -15.51 -18.91
CA GLY A 222 15.78 -14.41 -18.30
C GLY A 222 16.09 -13.06 -18.95
N ALA A 223 15.05 -12.27 -19.21
CA ALA A 223 15.15 -10.92 -19.76
C ALA A 223 13.98 -10.03 -19.30
N TRP A 224 14.19 -8.72 -19.37
CA TRP A 224 13.14 -7.72 -19.19
C TRP A 224 12.42 -7.46 -20.50
N TYR A 225 11.09 -7.47 -20.43
CA TYR A 225 10.20 -7.17 -21.56
C TYR A 225 9.24 -6.06 -21.21
N ASP A 226 9.15 -5.01 -22.04
CA ASP A 226 8.10 -3.99 -21.97
C ASP A 226 6.83 -4.54 -22.66
N ILE A 227 6.13 -5.44 -21.98
CA ILE A 227 4.91 -6.08 -22.48
C ILE A 227 3.69 -5.16 -22.43
N PHE A 228 3.80 -4.01 -21.75
CA PHE A 228 2.69 -3.06 -21.55
C PHE A 228 2.85 -1.79 -22.40
N GLY A 229 4.07 -1.49 -22.85
CA GLY A 229 4.41 -0.21 -23.49
C GLY A 229 4.31 1.00 -22.55
N GLY A 230 4.77 2.16 -23.02
CA GLY A 230 4.52 3.43 -22.35
C GLY A 230 5.27 3.72 -21.05
N GLY A 231 6.30 2.93 -20.72
CA GLY A 231 7.17 3.22 -19.56
C GLY A 231 6.57 2.93 -18.19
N TYR A 232 5.53 2.12 -18.08
CA TYR A 232 4.88 1.74 -16.82
C TYR A 232 5.63 0.63 -16.05
N GLY A 233 6.78 0.21 -16.54
CA GLY A 233 7.58 -0.88 -16.02
C GLY A 233 7.62 -2.08 -16.96
N GLN A 234 8.47 -3.05 -16.65
CA GLN A 234 8.71 -4.21 -17.49
C GLN A 234 8.46 -5.51 -16.72
N ALA A 235 8.16 -6.58 -17.45
CA ALA A 235 8.08 -7.93 -16.93
C ALA A 235 9.46 -8.63 -17.03
N TRP A 236 9.93 -9.17 -15.92
CA TRP A 236 11.06 -10.10 -15.93
C TRP A 236 10.54 -11.51 -16.14
N MET A 237 10.76 -12.06 -17.31
CA MET A 237 10.43 -13.45 -17.63
C MET A 237 11.68 -14.30 -17.36
N TYR A 238 11.55 -15.24 -16.42
CA TYR A 238 12.67 -16.08 -15.99
C TYR A 238 12.58 -17.48 -16.57
N SER A 239 13.72 -18.10 -16.73
CA SER A 239 13.88 -19.31 -17.50
C SER A 239 14.22 -20.54 -16.67
N SER A 240 13.99 -20.54 -15.38
CA SER A 240 14.15 -21.77 -14.59
C SER A 240 12.84 -22.56 -14.56
N THR A 241 12.95 -23.86 -14.71
CA THR A 241 11.82 -24.78 -14.52
C THR A 241 11.40 -24.78 -13.06
N GLY A 242 10.10 -24.73 -12.78
CA GLY A 242 9.58 -24.86 -11.44
C GLY A 242 8.43 -23.91 -11.09
N LEU A 243 8.05 -23.92 -9.83
CA LEU A 243 7.00 -23.08 -9.29
C LEU A 243 7.58 -21.71 -8.91
N HIS A 244 6.98 -20.66 -9.42
CA HIS A 244 7.34 -19.26 -9.14
C HIS A 244 6.15 -18.51 -8.56
N ALA A 245 6.42 -17.56 -7.65
CA ALA A 245 5.43 -16.59 -7.19
C ALA A 245 5.73 -15.23 -7.84
N LEU A 246 4.67 -14.51 -8.25
CA LEU A 246 4.81 -13.20 -8.83
C LEU A 246 5.19 -12.17 -7.77
N ILE A 247 6.04 -11.20 -8.17
CA ILE A 247 6.36 -10.02 -7.37
C ILE A 247 6.20 -8.76 -8.22
N GLY A 248 5.61 -7.71 -7.65
CA GLY A 248 5.25 -6.47 -8.36
C GLY A 248 6.00 -5.22 -7.90
N GLY A 249 6.09 -4.21 -8.77
CA GLY A 249 6.45 -2.83 -8.47
C GLY A 249 7.93 -2.45 -8.51
N GLY A 250 8.85 -3.41 -8.40
CA GLY A 250 10.28 -3.14 -8.28
C GLY A 250 10.75 -2.85 -6.85
N HIS A 251 12.05 -2.67 -6.68
CA HIS A 251 12.68 -2.34 -5.39
C HIS A 251 13.68 -1.18 -5.52
N TRP A 252 14.33 -0.79 -4.41
CA TRP A 252 15.24 0.37 -4.33
C TRP A 252 16.40 0.40 -5.35
N ASN A 253 16.75 -0.71 -5.97
CA ASN A 253 17.84 -0.81 -6.94
C ASN A 253 17.37 -1.25 -8.34
N SER A 254 16.07 -1.24 -8.61
CA SER A 254 15.54 -1.63 -9.93
C SER A 254 15.63 -0.50 -10.98
N GLY A 255 15.84 0.74 -10.54
CA GLY A 255 16.04 1.88 -11.45
C GLY A 255 14.85 2.06 -12.41
N VAL A 256 15.15 2.15 -13.68
CA VAL A 256 14.15 2.36 -14.75
C VAL A 256 13.17 1.20 -14.93
N TYR A 257 13.46 0.05 -14.38
CA TYR A 257 12.58 -1.13 -14.47
C TYR A 257 11.43 -1.11 -13.44
N CYS A 258 11.47 -0.21 -12.45
CA CYS A 258 10.36 -0.03 -11.53
C CYS A 258 9.15 0.59 -12.23
N GLY A 259 7.97 0.13 -11.88
CA GLY A 259 6.74 0.71 -12.40
C GLY A 259 5.49 0.08 -11.81
N SER A 260 4.35 0.75 -11.98
CA SER A 260 3.05 0.25 -11.51
C SER A 260 2.65 -1.09 -12.14
N ARG A 261 3.21 -1.40 -13.30
CA ARG A 261 2.99 -2.68 -14.00
C ARG A 261 4.24 -3.57 -14.01
N ALA A 262 5.34 -3.14 -13.35
CA ALA A 262 6.52 -3.97 -13.24
C ALA A 262 6.21 -5.26 -12.48
N VAL A 263 6.57 -6.40 -13.06
CA VAL A 263 6.38 -7.72 -12.48
C VAL A 263 7.61 -8.58 -12.72
N SER A 264 7.91 -9.44 -11.77
CA SER A 264 8.94 -10.47 -11.95
C SER A 264 8.35 -11.84 -11.65
N CYS A 265 8.62 -12.79 -12.54
CA CYS A 265 8.20 -14.18 -12.45
C CYS A 265 9.37 -15.10 -12.03
N GLY A 266 10.44 -14.53 -11.45
CA GLY A 266 11.70 -15.25 -11.17
C GLY A 266 11.89 -15.70 -9.73
N SER A 267 10.92 -15.53 -8.85
CA SER A 267 11.09 -15.81 -7.42
C SER A 267 10.40 -17.09 -6.99
N TYR A 268 11.14 -18.04 -6.41
CA TYR A 268 10.54 -19.22 -5.81
C TYR A 268 9.74 -18.85 -4.55
N PRO A 269 8.55 -19.43 -4.32
CA PRO A 269 7.66 -19.03 -3.23
C PRO A 269 8.24 -19.33 -1.83
N TRP A 270 9.19 -20.24 -1.71
CA TRP A 270 9.86 -20.56 -0.43
C TRP A 270 11.09 -19.70 -0.13
N ASN A 271 11.56 -18.89 -1.10
CA ASN A 271 12.74 -18.05 -0.90
C ASN A 271 12.41 -16.78 -0.12
N GLY A 272 13.24 -16.48 0.88
CA GLY A 272 13.25 -15.20 1.57
C GLY A 272 14.32 -14.28 0.96
N HIS A 273 13.91 -13.12 0.46
CA HIS A 273 14.82 -12.12 -0.09
C HIS A 273 14.72 -10.81 0.68
N THR A 274 15.87 -10.17 0.91
CA THR A 274 15.95 -8.89 1.65
C THR A 274 15.23 -7.74 0.95
N ASN A 275 14.98 -7.86 -0.34
CA ASN A 275 14.34 -6.87 -1.20
C ASN A 275 12.91 -7.23 -1.63
N ILE A 276 12.31 -8.29 -1.05
CA ILE A 276 10.92 -8.65 -1.29
C ILE A 276 10.15 -8.57 0.03
N GLY A 277 9.13 -7.73 0.05
CA GLY A 277 8.20 -7.54 1.13
C GLY A 277 6.77 -7.89 0.73
N VAL A 278 5.81 -7.24 1.37
CA VAL A 278 4.39 -7.49 1.14
C VAL A 278 3.57 -6.20 1.27
N TRP A 279 2.51 -6.14 0.51
CA TRP A 279 1.43 -5.19 0.59
C TRP A 279 0.11 -5.98 0.57
N CYS A 280 -0.86 -5.58 1.38
CA CYS A 280 -2.07 -6.37 1.58
C CYS A 280 -3.33 -5.65 1.15
N VAL A 281 -4.35 -6.46 0.82
CA VAL A 281 -5.71 -6.02 0.52
C VAL A 281 -6.72 -6.75 1.40
N CYS A 282 -7.94 -6.21 1.47
CA CYS A 282 -9.06 -6.78 2.22
C CYS A 282 -10.37 -6.48 1.50
N ASP A 283 -11.28 -7.44 1.45
CA ASP A 283 -12.62 -7.23 0.90
C ASP A 283 -13.45 -6.32 1.82
N SER A 284 -14.43 -5.60 1.25
CA SER A 284 -15.42 -4.85 2.02
C SER A 284 -16.33 -5.78 2.85
N LEU A 285 -16.82 -5.21 3.94
CA LEU A 285 -17.84 -5.85 4.78
C LEU A 285 -19.15 -6.02 4.01
#